data_4f9f60c5d44dea53a6b077728d18fa09
#
_entry.id   4f9f60c5d44dea53a6b077728d18fa09
#
_cell.length_a   1.000
_cell.length_b   1.000
_cell.length_c   1.000
_cell.angle_alpha   90.00
_cell.angle_beta   90.00
_cell.angle_gamma   90.00
#
_symmetry.space_group_name_H-M   'P 1'
#
loop_
_entity.id
_entity.type
_entity.pdbx_description
1 polymer ?
#
loop_
_entity_poly.entity_id
_entity_poly.type
_entity_poly.pdbx_seq_one_letter_code
_entity_poly.pdbx_strand_id
1 'polypeptide(L)'
;IAAESQIHLAVAGQRWQRAELPCLPIEFVGGRDSATRSPWWGTGDLRDRPDPNIAEEVGVIIAELHRSAAAGEDGRAIDSPLAQLETVNRSLVRLLPERETVVAGMLAELSRRLGPSRELREIHGDLSPDQVLLANSECRIIDLDRTGYGPAGVDLGRWIAACRVDQVLNGLERPFLDGYRSAGGEVVDPGAWTTWAMLVAALEPWRSCSATWRDETKRIVDLARTALDENVPTTQVAS
;
A
#
# COMPACT_ATOMS: atom_id res chain seq x y z
N ILE A 1 -17.58 5.25 -16.39
CA ILE A 1 -16.42 5.32 -15.46
C ILE A 1 -16.86 5.00 -14.02
N ALA A 2 -17.81 5.73 -13.41
CA ALA A 2 -18.23 5.47 -12.03
C ALA A 2 -18.83 4.06 -11.83
N ALA A 3 -19.73 3.62 -12.74
CA ALA A 3 -20.35 2.29 -12.68
C ALA A 3 -19.31 1.16 -12.83
N GLU A 4 -18.35 1.31 -13.71
CA GLU A 4 -17.27 0.33 -13.92
C GLU A 4 -16.38 0.18 -12.67
N SER A 5 -16.04 1.29 -12.01
CA SER A 5 -15.28 1.26 -10.74
C SER A 5 -16.06 0.54 -9.63
N GLN A 6 -17.38 0.78 -9.51
CA GLN A 6 -18.21 0.12 -8.50
C GLN A 6 -18.37 -1.39 -8.76
N ILE A 7 -18.49 -1.78 -10.04
CA ILE A 7 -18.50 -3.20 -10.42
C ILE A 7 -17.16 -3.86 -10.09
N HIS A 8 -16.05 -3.19 -10.41
CA HIS A 8 -14.71 -3.69 -10.09
C HIS A 8 -14.54 -3.93 -8.59
N LEU A 9 -14.95 -2.97 -7.75
CA LEU A 9 -14.91 -3.09 -6.30
C LEU A 9 -15.71 -4.28 -5.77
N ALA A 10 -16.93 -4.48 -6.26
CA ALA A 10 -17.76 -5.61 -5.87
C ALA A 10 -17.14 -6.96 -6.29
N VAL A 11 -16.54 -7.03 -7.50
CA VAL A 11 -15.84 -8.24 -7.98
C VAL A 11 -14.59 -8.53 -7.14
N ALA A 12 -13.82 -7.50 -6.78
CA ALA A 12 -12.67 -7.63 -5.89
C ALA A 12 -13.08 -8.19 -4.52
N GLY A 13 -14.10 -7.61 -3.88
CA GLY A 13 -14.63 -8.09 -2.61
C GLY A 13 -15.09 -9.55 -2.66
N GLN A 14 -15.77 -9.95 -3.76
CA GLN A 14 -16.18 -11.35 -3.95
C GLN A 14 -14.98 -12.30 -4.12
N ARG A 15 -13.89 -11.86 -4.78
CA ARG A 15 -12.67 -12.68 -4.88
C ARG A 15 -12.04 -12.90 -3.51
N TRP A 16 -11.90 -11.84 -2.72
CA TRP A 16 -11.38 -11.91 -1.36
C TRP A 16 -12.21 -12.83 -0.46
N GLN A 17 -13.54 -12.74 -0.54
CA GLN A 17 -14.44 -13.64 0.20
C GLN A 17 -14.30 -15.10 -0.22
N ARG A 18 -14.13 -15.40 -1.53
CA ARG A 18 -13.90 -16.78 -2.01
C ARG A 18 -12.55 -17.33 -1.54
N ALA A 19 -11.56 -16.47 -1.36
CA ALA A 19 -10.26 -16.81 -0.81
C ALA A 19 -10.25 -16.85 0.73
N GLU A 20 -11.44 -16.68 1.37
CA GLU A 20 -11.61 -16.64 2.84
C GLU A 20 -10.77 -15.54 3.52
N LEU A 21 -10.37 -14.51 2.78
CA LEU A 21 -9.61 -13.40 3.34
C LEU A 21 -10.51 -12.46 4.16
N PRO A 22 -10.06 -11.95 5.30
CA PRO A 22 -10.84 -11.07 6.18
C PRO A 22 -11.09 -9.70 5.55
N CYS A 23 -12.19 -9.59 4.80
CA CYS A 23 -12.67 -8.32 4.25
C CYS A 23 -14.15 -8.11 4.58
N LEU A 24 -14.64 -6.89 4.39
CA LEU A 24 -16.08 -6.63 4.47
C LEU A 24 -16.77 -7.11 3.18
N PRO A 25 -17.98 -7.71 3.30
CA PRO A 25 -18.79 -7.99 2.13
C PRO A 25 -19.14 -6.68 1.41
N ILE A 26 -18.94 -6.69 0.09
CA ILE A 26 -19.22 -5.54 -0.78
C ILE A 26 -20.34 -5.96 -1.72
N GLU A 27 -21.47 -5.28 -1.64
CA GLU A 27 -22.62 -5.49 -2.52
C GLU A 27 -22.71 -4.35 -3.54
N PHE A 28 -22.87 -4.70 -4.81
CA PHE A 28 -23.20 -3.74 -5.85
C PHE A 28 -24.69 -3.43 -5.82
N VAL A 29 -25.02 -2.16 -5.69
CA VAL A 29 -26.39 -1.65 -5.76
C VAL A 29 -26.56 -0.95 -7.10
N GLY A 30 -27.16 -1.65 -8.08
CA GLY A 30 -27.44 -1.13 -9.41
C GLY A 30 -28.54 -0.07 -9.40
N GLY A 31 -28.58 0.76 -10.45
CA GLY A 31 -29.57 1.81 -10.64
C GLY A 31 -29.02 3.01 -11.41
N ARG A 32 -29.73 4.14 -11.38
CA ARG A 32 -29.26 5.40 -12.01
C ARG A 32 -27.96 5.89 -11.38
N ASP A 33 -27.83 5.71 -10.07
CA ASP A 33 -26.64 6.07 -9.30
C ASP A 33 -26.04 4.76 -8.76
N SER A 34 -25.20 4.12 -9.58
CA SER A 34 -24.51 2.89 -9.20
C SER A 34 -23.65 3.13 -7.96
N ALA A 35 -23.82 2.28 -6.95
CA ALA A 35 -23.10 2.37 -5.68
C ALA A 35 -22.72 0.98 -5.19
N THR A 36 -21.77 0.92 -4.26
CA THR A 36 -21.49 -0.24 -3.43
C THR A 36 -21.92 0.05 -2.00
N ARG A 37 -22.26 -0.99 -1.25
CA ARG A 37 -22.50 -0.90 0.18
C ARG A 37 -21.80 -2.03 0.91
N SER A 38 -21.41 -1.75 2.14
CA SER A 38 -20.92 -2.73 3.10
C SER A 38 -21.62 -2.53 4.44
N PRO A 39 -21.81 -3.57 5.25
CA PRO A 39 -22.32 -3.40 6.61
C PRO A 39 -21.33 -2.58 7.44
N TRP A 40 -21.85 -1.81 8.39
CA TRP A 40 -20.99 -1.20 9.40
C TRP A 40 -20.33 -2.30 10.25
N TRP A 41 -19.03 -2.23 10.45
CA TRP A 41 -18.28 -3.21 11.22
C TRP A 41 -17.10 -2.53 11.95
N GLY A 42 -16.79 -3.02 13.15
CA GLY A 42 -15.68 -2.52 13.92
C GLY A 42 -16.00 -1.29 14.78
N THR A 43 -15.07 -0.93 15.64
CA THR A 43 -15.15 0.19 16.59
C THR A 43 -14.00 1.17 16.46
N GLY A 44 -13.18 1.05 15.42
CA GLY A 44 -12.02 1.85 15.08
C GLY A 44 -11.12 1.08 14.13
N ASP A 45 -9.99 1.64 13.83
CA ASP A 45 -8.98 1.06 12.96
C ASP A 45 -7.63 0.85 13.68
N LEU A 46 -6.68 0.24 12.98
CA LEU A 46 -5.36 -0.07 13.54
C LEU A 46 -4.47 1.19 13.67
N ARG A 47 -4.81 2.29 13.00
CA ARG A 47 -4.15 3.56 13.20
C ARG A 47 -4.55 4.20 14.53
N ASP A 48 -5.83 4.16 14.87
CA ASP A 48 -6.35 4.69 16.14
C ASP A 48 -5.92 3.84 17.34
N ARG A 49 -5.76 2.53 17.13
CA ARG A 49 -5.37 1.55 18.17
C ARG A 49 -4.30 0.60 17.65
N PRO A 50 -3.01 1.05 17.61
CA PRO A 50 -1.92 0.24 17.15
C PRO A 50 -1.75 -1.04 17.98
N ASP A 51 -1.79 -2.20 17.33
CA ASP A 51 -1.59 -3.52 17.93
C ASP A 51 -0.61 -4.34 17.08
N PRO A 52 0.59 -4.66 17.60
CA PRO A 52 1.57 -5.45 16.88
C PRO A 52 1.10 -6.86 16.49
N ASN A 53 0.23 -7.50 17.28
CA ASN A 53 -0.28 -8.83 16.96
C ASN A 53 -1.23 -8.76 15.75
N ILE A 54 -2.07 -7.73 15.68
CA ILE A 54 -2.92 -7.50 14.50
C ILE A 54 -2.07 -7.15 13.28
N ALA A 55 -1.00 -6.36 13.44
CA ALA A 55 -0.09 -6.07 12.33
C ALA A 55 0.57 -7.35 11.79
N GLU A 56 0.95 -8.29 12.65
CA GLU A 56 1.47 -9.60 12.25
C GLU A 56 0.41 -10.40 11.49
N GLU A 57 -0.84 -10.45 11.99
CA GLU A 57 -1.97 -11.11 11.33
C GLU A 57 -2.24 -10.51 9.94
N VAL A 58 -2.22 -9.18 9.81
CA VAL A 58 -2.36 -8.50 8.51
C VAL A 58 -1.24 -8.92 7.57
N GLY A 59 -0.01 -9.07 8.06
CA GLY A 59 1.11 -9.58 7.27
C GLY A 59 0.82 -10.96 6.69
N VAL A 60 0.27 -11.88 7.49
CA VAL A 60 -0.16 -13.22 7.03
C VAL A 60 -1.23 -13.12 5.96
N ILE A 61 -2.29 -12.31 6.20
CA ILE A 61 -3.40 -12.12 5.26
C ILE A 61 -2.89 -11.62 3.89
N ILE A 62 -2.00 -10.64 3.89
CA ILE A 62 -1.45 -10.08 2.65
C ILE A 62 -0.54 -11.07 1.92
N ALA A 63 0.22 -11.90 2.65
CA ALA A 63 0.99 -12.97 2.02
C ALA A 63 0.07 -14.02 1.35
N GLU A 64 -1.06 -14.34 1.97
CA GLU A 64 -2.07 -15.23 1.40
C GLU A 64 -2.72 -14.60 0.16
N LEU A 65 -3.07 -13.33 0.19
CA LEU A 65 -3.57 -12.60 -0.97
C LEU A 65 -2.58 -12.68 -2.13
N HIS A 66 -1.32 -12.34 -1.90
CA HIS A 66 -0.27 -12.36 -2.93
C HIS A 66 0.01 -13.75 -3.49
N ARG A 67 -0.32 -14.80 -2.75
CA ARG A 67 -0.12 -16.21 -3.18
C ARG A 67 -1.35 -16.78 -3.88
N SER A 68 -2.56 -16.33 -3.53
CA SER A 68 -3.83 -16.95 -3.91
C SER A 68 -4.18 -16.79 -5.39
N ALA A 69 -3.61 -15.81 -6.09
CA ALA A 69 -3.97 -15.54 -7.47
C ALA A 69 -2.72 -15.32 -8.35
N ALA A 70 -2.42 -16.28 -9.18
CA ALA A 70 -1.74 -15.97 -10.44
C ALA A 70 -2.68 -15.08 -11.28
N ALA A 71 -2.15 -14.05 -11.96
CA ALA A 71 -2.93 -13.15 -12.79
C ALA A 71 -3.91 -13.93 -13.69
N GLY A 72 -5.17 -13.95 -13.29
CA GLY A 72 -6.25 -14.52 -14.11
C GLY A 72 -6.62 -13.55 -15.22
N GLU A 73 -7.22 -14.04 -16.29
CA GLU A 73 -7.59 -13.26 -17.49
C GLU A 73 -8.52 -12.07 -17.19
N ASP A 74 -9.18 -12.05 -16.03
CA ASP A 74 -10.17 -11.03 -15.64
C ASP A 74 -9.66 -9.97 -14.64
N GLY A 75 -8.36 -9.92 -14.36
CA GLY A 75 -7.80 -9.00 -13.37
C GLY A 75 -7.37 -7.66 -13.95
N ARG A 76 -7.81 -6.55 -13.33
CA ARG A 76 -7.33 -5.21 -13.68
C ARG A 76 -5.87 -5.06 -13.25
N ALA A 77 -4.97 -4.77 -14.21
CA ALA A 77 -3.62 -4.34 -13.87
C ALA A 77 -3.66 -2.96 -13.22
N ILE A 78 -2.89 -2.77 -12.14
CA ILE A 78 -2.71 -1.44 -11.57
C ILE A 78 -1.85 -0.55 -12.50
N ASP A 79 -1.98 0.75 -12.34
CA ASP A 79 -1.09 1.69 -13.01
C ASP A 79 0.37 1.41 -12.63
N SER A 80 1.26 1.52 -13.60
CA SER A 80 2.69 1.30 -13.36
C SER A 80 3.20 2.20 -12.21
N PRO A 81 3.84 1.64 -11.17
CA PRO A 81 4.43 2.42 -10.09
C PRO A 81 5.39 3.51 -10.59
N LEU A 82 6.14 3.24 -11.66
CA LEU A 82 7.04 4.23 -12.26
C LEU A 82 6.29 5.36 -12.96
N ALA A 83 5.16 5.07 -13.64
CA ALA A 83 4.33 6.11 -14.26
C ALA A 83 3.68 7.02 -13.20
N GLN A 84 3.31 6.48 -12.04
CA GLN A 84 2.86 7.29 -10.90
C GLN A 84 3.96 8.24 -10.42
N LEU A 85 5.21 7.77 -10.33
CA LEU A 85 6.35 8.61 -9.92
C LEU A 85 6.60 9.79 -10.87
N GLU A 86 6.43 9.63 -12.17
CA GLU A 86 6.55 10.75 -13.10
C GLU A 86 5.55 11.87 -12.81
N THR A 87 4.32 11.49 -12.45
CA THR A 87 3.27 12.44 -12.08
C THR A 87 3.55 13.10 -10.73
N VAL A 88 4.01 12.33 -9.74
CA VAL A 88 4.40 12.79 -8.42
C VAL A 88 5.59 13.76 -8.54
N ASN A 89 6.62 13.43 -9.32
CA ASN A 89 7.77 14.27 -9.56
C ASN A 89 7.37 15.66 -10.06
N ARG A 90 6.55 15.72 -11.12
CA ARG A 90 6.07 17.00 -11.66
C ARG A 90 5.37 17.86 -10.62
N SER A 91 4.65 17.23 -9.70
CA SER A 91 3.97 17.94 -8.61
C SER A 91 4.95 18.38 -7.53
N LEU A 92 5.84 17.50 -7.08
CA LEU A 92 6.84 17.82 -6.05
C LEU A 92 7.80 18.93 -6.48
N VAL A 93 8.28 18.91 -7.72
CA VAL A 93 9.15 19.97 -8.25
C VAL A 93 8.44 21.32 -8.27
N ARG A 94 7.15 21.37 -8.56
CA ARG A 94 6.36 22.62 -8.50
C ARG A 94 6.15 23.13 -7.07
N LEU A 95 5.91 22.22 -6.13
CA LEU A 95 5.63 22.55 -4.74
C LEU A 95 6.91 22.86 -3.94
N LEU A 96 7.99 22.15 -4.24
CA LEU A 96 9.28 22.21 -3.55
C LEU A 96 10.43 22.27 -4.57
N PRO A 97 10.61 23.37 -5.33
CA PRO A 97 11.66 23.46 -6.36
C PRO A 97 13.07 23.27 -5.77
N GLU A 98 13.26 23.60 -4.51
CA GLU A 98 14.52 23.39 -3.80
C GLU A 98 14.87 21.92 -3.56
N ARG A 99 13.95 20.99 -3.79
CA ARG A 99 14.14 19.53 -3.66
C ARG A 99 14.28 18.82 -5.00
N GLU A 100 14.22 19.53 -6.12
CA GLU A 100 14.24 18.97 -7.47
C GLU A 100 15.38 17.96 -7.68
N THR A 101 16.62 18.34 -7.39
CA THR A 101 17.79 17.47 -7.57
C THR A 101 17.71 16.19 -6.73
N VAL A 102 17.25 16.30 -5.47
CA VAL A 102 17.11 15.16 -4.56
C VAL A 102 16.04 14.19 -5.07
N VAL A 103 14.89 14.72 -5.46
CA VAL A 103 13.78 13.90 -5.99
C VAL A 103 14.21 13.24 -7.31
N ALA A 104 14.83 13.97 -8.22
CA ALA A 104 15.31 13.42 -9.50
C ALA A 104 16.31 12.28 -9.28
N GLY A 105 17.24 12.41 -8.33
CA GLY A 105 18.19 11.35 -7.97
C GLY A 105 17.49 10.09 -7.46
N MET A 106 16.49 10.25 -6.57
CA MET A 106 15.68 9.11 -6.08
C MET A 106 14.91 8.45 -7.21
N LEU A 107 14.30 9.21 -8.12
CA LEU A 107 13.57 8.65 -9.25
C LEU A 107 14.46 7.84 -10.19
N ALA A 108 15.66 8.33 -10.48
CA ALA A 108 16.63 7.60 -11.31
C ALA A 108 17.00 6.25 -10.68
N GLU A 109 17.24 6.24 -9.37
CA GLU A 109 17.55 5.00 -8.64
C GLU A 109 16.34 4.06 -8.57
N LEU A 110 15.14 4.57 -8.29
CA LEU A 110 13.92 3.77 -8.31
C LEU A 110 13.64 3.17 -9.68
N SER A 111 13.87 3.91 -10.76
CA SER A 111 13.71 3.40 -12.14
C SER A 111 14.67 2.25 -12.43
N ARG A 112 15.86 2.27 -11.83
CA ARG A 112 16.84 1.18 -11.94
C ARG A 112 16.46 -0.06 -11.11
N ARG A 113 15.93 0.16 -9.89
CA ARG A 113 15.61 -0.91 -8.92
C ARG A 113 14.23 -1.54 -9.15
N LEU A 114 13.22 -0.73 -9.46
CA LEU A 114 11.83 -1.13 -9.65
C LEU A 114 11.48 -1.35 -11.12
N GLY A 115 12.40 -1.90 -11.92
CA GLY A 115 12.14 -2.23 -13.32
C GLY A 115 10.87 -3.08 -13.53
N PRO A 116 10.49 -3.40 -14.78
CA PRO A 116 9.25 -4.11 -15.04
C PRO A 116 9.23 -5.45 -14.28
N SER A 117 8.33 -5.57 -13.32
CA SER A 117 8.13 -6.82 -12.60
C SER A 117 7.52 -7.85 -13.53
N ARG A 118 8.12 -9.04 -13.58
CA ARG A 118 7.58 -10.19 -14.33
C ARG A 118 6.53 -10.96 -13.54
N GLU A 119 6.49 -10.75 -12.20
CA GLU A 119 5.55 -11.42 -11.32
C GLU A 119 4.52 -10.42 -10.82
N LEU A 120 3.34 -10.50 -11.40
CA LEU A 120 2.18 -9.77 -10.93
C LEU A 120 1.37 -10.66 -9.99
N ARG A 121 0.97 -10.10 -8.86
CA ARG A 121 0.15 -10.74 -7.83
C ARG A 121 -1.12 -9.94 -7.65
N GLU A 122 -2.17 -10.55 -7.13
CA GLU A 122 -3.29 -9.77 -6.63
C GLU A 122 -2.80 -8.98 -5.40
N ILE A 123 -3.02 -7.67 -5.40
CA ILE A 123 -2.60 -6.76 -4.34
C ILE A 123 -3.77 -5.90 -3.87
N HIS A 124 -3.69 -5.39 -2.67
CA HIS A 124 -4.63 -4.40 -2.17
C HIS A 124 -4.48 -3.06 -2.91
N GLY A 125 -3.25 -2.65 -3.19
CA GLY A 125 -2.92 -1.47 -3.98
C GLY A 125 -2.90 -0.14 -3.21
N ASP A 126 -3.47 -0.09 -2.00
CA ASP A 126 -3.46 1.08 -1.09
C ASP A 126 -3.38 0.71 0.39
N LEU A 127 -2.67 -0.37 0.70
CA LEU A 127 -2.61 -0.94 2.05
C LEU A 127 -1.96 0.01 3.06
N SER A 128 -2.67 0.28 4.16
CA SER A 128 -2.17 1.05 5.30
C SER A 128 -2.94 0.69 6.58
N PRO A 129 -2.43 0.98 7.79
CA PRO A 129 -3.09 0.61 9.04
C PRO A 129 -4.49 1.18 9.25
N ASP A 130 -4.83 2.33 8.68
CA ASP A 130 -6.17 2.90 8.69
C ASP A 130 -7.19 2.14 7.80
N GLN A 131 -6.70 1.25 6.91
CA GLN A 131 -7.53 0.34 6.13
C GLN A 131 -7.81 -1.00 6.86
N VAL A 132 -7.40 -1.11 8.13
CA VAL A 132 -7.59 -2.31 8.95
C VAL A 132 -8.56 -1.99 10.09
N LEU A 133 -9.84 -2.35 9.92
CA LEU A 133 -10.84 -2.18 10.95
C LEU A 133 -10.68 -3.23 12.05
N LEU A 134 -11.03 -2.84 13.27
CA LEU A 134 -10.91 -3.66 14.47
C LEU A 134 -12.27 -3.84 15.15
N ALA A 135 -12.59 -5.09 15.54
CA ALA A 135 -13.71 -5.41 16.43
C ALA A 135 -13.28 -6.54 17.37
N ASN A 136 -13.27 -6.27 18.67
CA ASN A 136 -12.75 -7.19 19.69
C ASN A 136 -11.29 -7.58 19.39
N SER A 137 -11.05 -8.85 19.06
CA SER A 137 -9.75 -9.39 18.66
C SER A 137 -9.67 -9.76 17.17
N GLU A 138 -10.64 -9.35 16.38
CA GLU A 138 -10.68 -9.61 14.94
C GLU A 138 -10.31 -8.35 14.15
N CYS A 139 -9.72 -8.55 12.97
CA CYS A 139 -9.49 -7.47 12.01
C CYS A 139 -10.16 -7.75 10.67
N ARG A 140 -10.45 -6.69 9.91
CA ARG A 140 -10.94 -6.77 8.53
C ARG A 140 -10.31 -5.68 7.70
N ILE A 141 -9.87 -6.05 6.51
CA ILE A 141 -9.30 -5.13 5.54
C ILE A 141 -10.42 -4.52 4.70
N ILE A 142 -10.34 -3.23 4.48
CA ILE A 142 -11.33 -2.43 3.73
C ILE A 142 -10.66 -1.67 2.61
N ASP A 143 -11.46 -0.92 1.84
CA ASP A 143 -11.00 -0.02 0.77
C ASP A 143 -10.31 -0.76 -0.40
N LEU A 144 -11.02 -1.71 -0.98
CA LEU A 144 -10.55 -2.55 -2.09
C LEU A 144 -10.65 -1.87 -3.46
N ASP A 145 -10.87 -0.56 -3.53
CA ASP A 145 -11.09 0.16 -4.78
C ASP A 145 -9.83 0.25 -5.67
N ARG A 146 -8.64 0.07 -5.07
CA ARG A 146 -7.35 0.00 -5.77
C ARG A 146 -6.82 -1.42 -5.93
N THR A 147 -7.57 -2.42 -5.48
CA THR A 147 -7.20 -3.82 -5.66
C THR A 147 -7.03 -4.16 -7.14
N GLY A 148 -5.99 -4.88 -7.45
CA GLY A 148 -5.66 -5.28 -8.83
C GLY A 148 -4.44 -6.17 -8.90
N TYR A 149 -3.90 -6.32 -10.11
CA TYR A 149 -2.68 -7.10 -10.31
C TYR A 149 -1.47 -6.17 -10.44
N GLY A 150 -0.51 -6.38 -9.57
CA GLY A 150 0.71 -5.58 -9.50
C GLY A 150 1.85 -6.29 -8.77
N PRO A 151 3.00 -5.62 -8.63
CA PRO A 151 4.09 -6.11 -7.80
C PRO A 151 3.69 -6.14 -6.32
N ALA A 152 3.95 -7.24 -5.63
CA ALA A 152 3.71 -7.38 -4.19
C ALA A 152 4.34 -6.27 -3.34
N GLY A 153 5.47 -5.73 -3.80
CA GLY A 153 6.17 -4.63 -3.14
C GLY A 153 5.35 -3.34 -3.00
N VAL A 154 4.28 -3.16 -3.79
CA VAL A 154 3.37 -2.01 -3.65
C VAL A 154 2.72 -2.00 -2.27
N ASP A 155 2.13 -3.11 -1.83
CA ASP A 155 1.48 -3.21 -0.52
C ASP A 155 2.50 -3.13 0.62
N LEU A 156 3.63 -3.83 0.48
CA LEU A 156 4.71 -3.80 1.48
C LEU A 156 5.25 -2.38 1.65
N GLY A 157 5.55 -1.70 0.55
CA GLY A 157 6.07 -0.33 0.58
C GLY A 157 5.09 0.67 1.18
N ARG A 158 3.79 0.55 0.88
CA ARG A 158 2.75 1.42 1.46
C ARG A 158 2.60 1.22 2.96
N TRP A 159 2.55 -0.02 3.42
CA TRP A 159 2.50 -0.31 4.85
C TRP A 159 3.70 0.26 5.60
N ILE A 160 4.92 -0.03 5.12
CA ILE A 160 6.15 0.47 5.74
C ILE A 160 6.20 2.00 5.72
N ALA A 161 5.83 2.61 4.59
CA ALA A 161 5.78 4.06 4.48
C ALA A 161 4.81 4.69 5.48
N ALA A 162 3.60 4.14 5.65
CA ALA A 162 2.63 4.61 6.63
C ALA A 162 3.21 4.54 8.06
N CYS A 163 3.84 3.41 8.42
CA CYS A 163 4.46 3.22 9.74
C CYS A 163 5.60 4.22 10.02
N ARG A 164 6.37 4.59 9.01
CA ARG A 164 7.52 5.52 9.17
C ARG A 164 7.11 6.99 9.10
N VAL A 165 6.06 7.31 8.37
CA VAL A 165 5.54 8.67 8.23
C VAL A 165 4.75 9.08 9.47
N ASP A 166 3.92 8.19 10.01
CA ASP A 166 3.12 8.43 11.21
C ASP A 166 3.76 7.78 12.44
N GLN A 167 4.25 8.60 13.36
CA GLN A 167 4.94 8.14 14.56
C GLN A 167 4.05 7.28 15.49
N VAL A 168 2.72 7.44 15.42
CA VAL A 168 1.77 6.62 16.19
C VAL A 168 1.86 5.15 15.77
N LEU A 169 2.20 4.89 14.52
CA LEU A 169 2.33 3.55 13.93
C LEU A 169 3.73 2.94 14.10
N ASN A 170 4.61 3.64 14.79
CA ASN A 170 5.96 3.15 15.05
C ASN A 170 5.89 1.84 15.84
N GLY A 171 6.51 0.78 15.30
CA GLY A 171 6.47 -0.55 15.87
C GLY A 171 5.56 -1.54 15.15
N LEU A 172 4.70 -1.12 14.20
CA LEU A 172 3.87 -2.05 13.39
C LEU A 172 4.61 -2.60 12.17
N GLU A 173 5.69 -1.96 11.70
CA GLU A 173 6.44 -2.37 10.52
C GLU A 173 7.01 -3.79 10.66
N ARG A 174 7.74 -4.05 11.74
CA ARG A 174 8.39 -5.33 11.95
C ARG A 174 7.41 -6.50 12.13
N PRO A 175 6.39 -6.42 13.01
CA PRO A 175 5.40 -7.49 13.14
C PRO A 175 4.72 -7.83 11.82
N PHE A 176 4.30 -6.83 11.05
CA PHE A 176 3.73 -7.04 9.72
C PHE A 176 4.67 -7.83 8.78
N LEU A 177 5.94 -7.43 8.71
CA LEU A 177 6.91 -8.13 7.87
C LEU A 177 7.22 -9.55 8.38
N ASP A 178 7.21 -9.75 9.68
CA ASP A 178 7.43 -11.07 10.30
C ASP A 178 6.23 -12.00 9.98
N GLY A 179 4.99 -11.50 10.10
CA GLY A 179 3.79 -12.23 9.67
C GLY A 179 3.80 -12.56 8.17
N TYR A 180 4.15 -11.58 7.34
CA TYR A 180 4.24 -11.76 5.88
C TYR A 180 5.23 -12.87 5.50
N ARG A 181 6.44 -12.87 6.12
CA ARG A 181 7.45 -13.91 5.89
C ARG A 181 7.05 -15.27 6.43
N SER A 182 6.41 -15.31 7.61
CA SER A 182 5.97 -16.57 8.22
C SER A 182 4.97 -17.33 7.36
N ALA A 183 4.15 -16.60 6.60
CA ALA A 183 3.21 -17.14 5.63
C ALA A 183 3.83 -17.41 4.24
N GLY A 184 5.16 -17.32 4.09
CA GLY A 184 5.89 -17.60 2.85
C GLY A 184 5.97 -16.43 1.88
N GLY A 185 5.66 -15.21 2.32
CA GLY A 185 5.82 -14.01 1.51
C GLY A 185 7.29 -13.61 1.35
N GLU A 186 7.69 -13.23 0.16
CA GLU A 186 9.04 -12.77 -0.14
C GLU A 186 9.11 -11.23 -0.12
N VAL A 187 10.01 -10.70 0.72
CA VAL A 187 10.24 -9.25 0.85
C VAL A 187 11.40 -8.84 -0.05
N VAL A 188 11.09 -8.39 -1.26
CA VAL A 188 12.09 -7.97 -2.25
C VAL A 188 12.21 -6.45 -2.24
N ASP A 189 13.44 -5.97 -2.06
CA ASP A 189 13.82 -4.55 -2.08
C ASP A 189 12.85 -3.60 -1.35
N PRO A 190 12.61 -3.83 -0.06
CA PRO A 190 11.64 -3.04 0.70
C PRO A 190 12.02 -1.55 0.77
N GLY A 191 13.31 -1.20 0.73
CA GLY A 191 13.77 0.19 0.70
C GLY A 191 13.30 0.94 -0.53
N ALA A 192 13.39 0.35 -1.72
CA ALA A 192 12.92 0.97 -2.95
C ALA A 192 11.39 1.12 -2.95
N TRP A 193 10.66 0.09 -2.54
CA TRP A 193 9.19 0.16 -2.47
C TRP A 193 8.69 1.15 -1.42
N THR A 194 9.34 1.23 -0.27
CA THR A 194 9.04 2.23 0.78
C THR A 194 9.30 3.64 0.27
N THR A 195 10.43 3.85 -0.41
CA THR A 195 10.75 5.15 -1.03
C THR A 195 9.70 5.55 -2.05
N TRP A 196 9.30 4.63 -2.94
CA TRP A 196 8.22 4.87 -3.90
C TRP A 196 6.94 5.29 -3.19
N ALA A 197 6.50 4.56 -2.18
CA ALA A 197 5.28 4.84 -1.43
C ALA A 197 5.35 6.19 -0.69
N MET A 198 6.48 6.50 -0.06
CA MET A 198 6.69 7.80 0.60
C MET A 198 6.64 8.97 -0.37
N LEU A 199 7.23 8.84 -1.57
CA LEU A 199 7.14 9.91 -2.58
C LEU A 199 5.70 10.12 -3.05
N VAL A 200 4.91 9.06 -3.20
CA VAL A 200 3.47 9.17 -3.49
C VAL A 200 2.73 9.87 -2.34
N ALA A 201 2.99 9.47 -1.09
CA ALA A 201 2.38 10.04 0.10
C ALA A 201 2.82 11.48 0.38
N ALA A 202 3.98 11.93 -0.12
CA ALA A 202 4.51 13.27 0.09
C ALA A 202 3.60 14.39 -0.43
N LEU A 203 2.63 14.08 -1.29
CA LEU A 203 1.65 15.05 -1.78
C LEU A 203 0.41 15.18 -0.86
N GLU A 204 0.20 14.25 0.07
CA GLU A 204 -1.01 14.22 0.90
C GLU A 204 -1.16 15.44 1.83
N PRO A 205 -0.09 15.95 2.49
CA PRO A 205 -0.23 17.16 3.31
C PRO A 205 -0.73 18.35 2.50
N TRP A 206 -0.30 18.50 1.24
CA TRP A 206 -0.79 19.56 0.36
C TRP A 206 -2.23 19.30 -0.10
N ARG A 207 -2.58 18.07 -0.47
CA ARG A 207 -3.93 17.69 -0.90
C ARG A 207 -4.97 17.85 0.21
N SER A 208 -4.59 17.52 1.43
CA SER A 208 -5.44 17.67 2.63
C SER A 208 -5.48 19.10 3.16
N CYS A 209 -4.82 20.06 2.49
CA CYS A 209 -4.73 21.46 2.91
C CYS A 209 -4.16 21.63 4.34
N SER A 210 -3.20 20.78 4.75
CA SER A 210 -2.51 20.93 6.03
C SER A 210 -1.85 22.30 6.12
N ALA A 211 -1.99 22.97 7.25
CA ALA A 211 -1.35 24.28 7.48
C ALA A 211 0.19 24.21 7.44
N THR A 212 0.75 23.05 7.74
CA THR A 212 2.20 22.74 7.76
C THR A 212 2.65 21.90 6.57
N TRP A 213 1.83 21.82 5.52
CA TRP A 213 2.03 20.94 4.38
C TRP A 213 3.46 20.97 3.80
N ARG A 214 4.07 22.18 3.77
CA ARG A 214 5.41 22.35 3.16
C ARG A 214 6.48 21.62 3.96
N ASP A 215 6.45 21.74 5.28
CA ASP A 215 7.42 21.11 6.18
C ASP A 215 7.16 19.61 6.28
N GLU A 216 5.90 19.19 6.31
CA GLU A 216 5.51 17.79 6.28
C GLU A 216 5.94 17.11 4.98
N THR A 217 5.70 17.74 3.82
CA THR A 217 6.15 17.22 2.52
C THR A 217 7.67 17.08 2.48
N LYS A 218 8.42 18.08 2.97
CA LYS A 218 9.90 18.03 3.06
C LYS A 218 10.36 16.86 3.92
N ARG A 219 9.74 16.70 5.10
CA ARG A 219 10.06 15.62 6.03
C ARG A 219 9.85 14.25 5.38
N ILE A 220 8.71 14.07 4.66
CA ILE A 220 8.43 12.79 3.98
C ILE A 220 9.44 12.53 2.87
N VAL A 221 9.83 13.55 2.08
CA VAL A 221 10.87 13.42 1.06
C VAL A 221 12.23 13.05 1.68
N ASP A 222 12.58 13.60 2.85
CA ASP A 222 13.83 13.27 3.54
C ASP A 222 13.79 11.83 4.10
N LEU A 223 12.65 11.37 4.63
CA LEU A 223 12.43 9.97 5.03
C LEU A 223 12.54 9.01 3.83
N ALA A 224 11.96 9.38 2.69
CA ALA A 224 12.04 8.60 1.46
C ALA A 224 13.50 8.39 1.02
N ARG A 225 14.34 9.45 1.10
CA ARG A 225 15.76 9.34 0.80
C ARG A 225 16.46 8.37 1.75
N THR A 226 16.19 8.47 3.05
CA THR A 226 16.79 7.57 4.05
C THR A 226 16.39 6.11 3.77
N ALA A 227 15.11 5.84 3.46
CA ALA A 227 14.65 4.50 3.14
C ALA A 227 15.33 3.91 1.89
N LEU A 228 15.64 4.74 0.89
CA LEU A 228 16.35 4.30 -0.31
C LEU A 228 17.78 3.85 -0.03
N ASP A 229 18.43 4.52 0.93
CA ASP A 229 19.82 4.24 1.32
C ASP A 229 19.93 3.03 2.25
N GLU A 230 18.82 2.55 2.84
CA GLU A 230 18.79 1.35 3.65
C GLU A 230 19.03 0.10 2.78
N ASN A 231 20.26 -0.42 2.83
CA ASN A 231 20.58 -1.74 2.31
C ASN A 231 20.01 -2.80 3.25
N VAL A 232 18.88 -3.42 2.90
CA VAL A 232 18.45 -4.63 3.61
C VAL A 232 19.43 -5.74 3.26
N PRO A 233 20.09 -6.35 4.23
CA PRO A 233 20.97 -7.48 3.98
C PRO A 233 20.13 -8.58 3.33
N THR A 234 20.45 -8.96 2.12
CA THR A 234 19.94 -10.18 1.51
C THR A 234 20.37 -11.32 2.44
N THR A 235 19.43 -11.89 3.16
CA THR A 235 19.70 -13.07 3.98
C THR A 235 20.18 -14.13 3.00
N GLN A 236 21.48 -14.41 3.01
CA GLN A 236 22.04 -15.55 2.29
C GLN A 236 21.29 -16.79 2.76
N VAL A 237 20.51 -17.39 1.87
CA VAL A 237 19.97 -18.73 2.07
C VAL A 237 21.20 -19.63 2.19
N ALA A 238 21.48 -20.08 3.41
CA ALA A 238 22.49 -21.10 3.65
C ALA A 238 22.07 -22.36 2.92
N SER A 239 22.90 -22.76 1.96
CA SER A 239 22.82 -24.01 1.20
C SER A 239 23.02 -25.21 2.10
#